data_f2d6f299e869b5109a556b5ff3111f3c
#
_entry.id   f2d6f299e869b5109a556b5ff3111f3c
#
_cell.length_a   1.000
_cell.length_b   1.000
_cell.length_c   1.000
_cell.angle_alpha   90.00
_cell.angle_beta   90.00
_cell.angle_gamma   90.00
#
_symmetry.space_group_name_H-M   'P 1'
#
loop_
_entity.id
_entity.type
_entity.pdbx_description
1 polymer ?
#
loop_
_entity_poly.entity_id
_entity_poly.type
_entity_poly.pdbx_seq_one_letter_code
_entity_poly.pdbx_strand_id
1 'polypeptide(L)'
;MAAALCTALLSACTTAPRIDTTYTAISQGSRVETLIIHYTALDFPTSLRVLTQQAVSSHYLIDVDPPTIYRLVDESQRANHAGVSYWGRRHMLNPSSIGIEIVNLGYRDTPQGRHYH
;
A
#
# COMPACT_ATOMS: atom_id res chain seq x y z
N MET A 1 -28.45 -33.15 -48.50
CA MET A 1 -28.21 -33.73 -47.18
C MET A 1 -27.19 -32.83 -46.46
N ALA A 2 -27.64 -32.04 -45.47
CA ALA A 2 -26.77 -31.14 -44.72
C ALA A 2 -26.48 -31.84 -43.35
N ALA A 3 -25.22 -32.12 -43.11
CA ALA A 3 -24.73 -32.67 -41.84
C ALA A 3 -24.54 -31.52 -40.84
N ALA A 4 -25.36 -31.53 -39.77
CA ALA A 4 -25.19 -30.60 -38.66
C ALA A 4 -24.08 -31.09 -37.76
N LEU A 5 -23.01 -30.31 -37.65
CA LEU A 5 -21.89 -30.55 -36.71
C LEU A 5 -22.27 -29.99 -35.35
N CYS A 6 -22.58 -30.90 -34.42
CA CYS A 6 -22.93 -30.55 -33.03
C CYS A 6 -21.62 -30.44 -32.23
N THR A 7 -21.12 -29.20 -32.02
CA THR A 7 -19.98 -28.94 -31.13
C THR A 7 -20.43 -28.92 -29.67
N ALA A 8 -20.12 -30.00 -28.96
CA ALA A 8 -20.30 -30.05 -27.50
C ALA A 8 -19.26 -29.20 -26.79
N LEU A 9 -19.68 -28.09 -26.20
CA LEU A 9 -18.86 -27.26 -25.31
C LEU A 9 -18.71 -28.00 -23.95
N LEU A 10 -17.57 -28.62 -23.74
CA LEU A 10 -17.19 -29.14 -22.43
C LEU A 10 -16.86 -27.94 -21.50
N SER A 11 -17.84 -27.56 -20.69
CA SER A 11 -17.64 -26.59 -19.61
C SER A 11 -16.87 -27.29 -18.49
N ALA A 12 -15.55 -27.08 -18.43
CA ALA A 12 -14.73 -27.53 -17.31
C ALA A 12 -15.06 -26.64 -16.10
N CYS A 13 -15.88 -27.17 -15.17
CA CYS A 13 -16.06 -26.56 -13.84
C CYS A 13 -14.76 -26.68 -13.06
N THR A 14 -13.90 -25.67 -13.11
CA THR A 14 -12.77 -25.55 -12.18
C THR A 14 -13.31 -25.06 -10.85
N THR A 15 -13.59 -25.98 -9.94
CA THR A 15 -13.90 -25.63 -8.55
C THR A 15 -12.61 -25.12 -7.90
N ALA A 16 -12.62 -23.88 -7.41
CA ALA A 16 -11.52 -23.36 -6.63
C ALA A 16 -11.28 -24.24 -5.38
N PRO A 17 -10.03 -24.48 -4.98
CA PRO A 17 -9.73 -25.26 -3.80
C PRO A 17 -10.37 -24.64 -2.55
N ARG A 18 -10.97 -25.50 -1.71
CA ARG A 18 -11.55 -25.07 -0.45
C ARG A 18 -10.45 -24.74 0.54
N ILE A 19 -10.51 -23.53 1.13
CA ILE A 19 -9.65 -23.14 2.25
C ILE A 19 -10.44 -23.41 3.54
N ASP A 20 -9.89 -24.25 4.40
CA ASP A 20 -10.44 -24.54 5.71
C ASP A 20 -9.65 -23.76 6.77
N THR A 21 -10.32 -22.89 7.52
CA THR A 21 -9.75 -22.03 8.58
C THR A 21 -10.15 -22.46 9.99
N THR A 22 -10.66 -23.69 10.14
CA THR A 22 -11.12 -24.23 11.44
C THR A 22 -9.98 -24.34 12.45
N TYR A 23 -8.77 -24.59 11.99
CA TYR A 23 -7.60 -24.76 12.84
C TYR A 23 -6.67 -23.58 12.70
N THR A 24 -6.21 -23.02 13.82
CA THR A 24 -5.29 -21.90 13.87
C THR A 24 -4.07 -22.28 14.71
N ALA A 25 -2.88 -22.05 14.17
CA ALA A 25 -1.64 -22.27 14.92
C ALA A 25 -1.51 -21.25 16.07
N ILE A 26 -1.08 -21.71 17.24
CA ILE A 26 -0.80 -20.84 18.38
C ILE A 26 0.55 -20.10 18.22
N SER A 27 1.50 -20.70 17.47
CA SER A 27 2.79 -20.09 17.18
C SER A 27 2.67 -19.21 15.94
N GLN A 28 2.29 -17.97 16.14
CA GLN A 28 2.15 -16.96 15.09
C GLN A 28 2.49 -15.57 15.64
N GLY A 29 2.83 -14.64 14.76
CA GLY A 29 3.12 -13.26 15.13
C GLY A 29 2.92 -12.31 13.95
N SER A 30 2.89 -11.01 14.23
CA SER A 30 2.80 -9.99 13.20
C SER A 30 4.11 -9.87 12.43
N ARG A 31 4.02 -9.67 11.11
CA ARG A 31 5.15 -9.24 10.28
C ARG A 31 5.43 -7.74 10.44
N VAL A 32 4.40 -6.99 10.82
CA VAL A 32 4.49 -5.54 11.02
C VAL A 32 4.99 -5.28 12.44
N GLU A 33 6.09 -4.56 12.54
CA GLU A 33 6.74 -4.25 13.81
C GLU A 33 6.90 -2.75 14.02
N THR A 34 6.75 -1.95 12.93
CA THR A 34 7.00 -0.52 12.94
C THR A 34 5.93 0.19 12.13
N LEU A 35 5.48 1.33 12.61
CA LEU A 35 4.69 2.30 11.86
C LEU A 35 5.59 3.48 11.56
N ILE A 36 5.69 3.86 10.26
CA ILE A 36 6.52 4.96 9.80
C ILE A 36 5.62 6.02 9.18
N ILE A 37 5.68 7.22 9.76
CA ILE A 37 4.91 8.37 9.32
C ILE A 37 5.82 9.29 8.52
N HIS A 38 5.36 9.65 7.32
CA HIS A 38 5.98 10.61 6.42
C HIS A 38 5.03 11.78 6.18
N TYR A 39 5.54 12.82 5.56
CA TYR A 39 4.72 13.84 4.92
C TYR A 39 5.13 13.96 3.45
N THR A 40 4.18 14.26 2.58
CA THR A 40 4.38 14.14 1.14
C THR A 40 5.25 15.25 0.52
N ALA A 41 5.34 16.41 1.15
CA ALA A 41 5.88 17.65 0.59
C ALA A 41 5.24 18.05 -0.76
N LEU A 42 4.03 17.58 -1.02
CA LEU A 42 3.26 17.74 -2.26
C LEU A 42 1.78 17.96 -1.91
N ASP A 43 1.02 18.49 -2.85
CA ASP A 43 -0.44 18.52 -2.78
C ASP A 43 -1.06 17.12 -2.95
N PHE A 44 -2.33 16.98 -2.61
CA PHE A 44 -3.02 15.69 -2.65
C PHE A 44 -3.04 15.05 -4.06
N PRO A 45 -3.43 15.74 -5.15
CA PRO A 45 -3.47 15.11 -6.48
C PRO A 45 -2.11 14.61 -6.94
N THR A 46 -1.05 15.35 -6.65
CA THR A 46 0.32 14.95 -7.01
C THR A 46 0.78 13.80 -6.14
N SER A 47 0.52 13.82 -4.83
CA SER A 47 0.84 12.75 -3.90
C SER A 47 0.16 11.44 -4.31
N LEU A 48 -1.14 11.48 -4.61
CA LEU A 48 -1.91 10.32 -5.05
C LEU A 48 -1.31 9.71 -6.33
N ARG A 49 -1.00 10.54 -7.32
CA ARG A 49 -0.38 10.09 -8.58
C ARG A 49 0.99 9.45 -8.34
N VAL A 50 1.85 10.06 -7.53
CA VAL A 50 3.19 9.54 -7.22
C VAL A 50 3.09 8.19 -6.53
N LEU A 51 2.25 8.07 -5.50
CA LEU A 51 2.12 6.86 -4.68
C LEU A 51 1.39 5.70 -5.36
N THR A 52 0.65 5.97 -6.45
CA THR A 52 -0.11 4.94 -7.19
C THR A 52 0.47 4.59 -8.55
N GLN A 53 1.34 5.44 -9.13
CA GLN A 53 1.78 5.29 -10.51
C GLN A 53 3.31 5.26 -10.66
N GLN A 54 4.09 5.38 -9.58
CA GLN A 54 5.54 5.35 -9.62
C GLN A 54 6.10 4.18 -8.79
N ALA A 55 7.44 4.12 -8.67
CA ALA A 55 8.13 3.05 -7.95
C ALA A 55 8.07 3.17 -6.41
N VAL A 56 7.44 4.23 -5.89
CA VAL A 56 7.19 4.46 -4.47
C VAL A 56 5.71 4.25 -4.16
N SER A 57 5.41 3.82 -2.94
CA SER A 57 4.03 3.62 -2.47
C SER A 57 3.97 3.71 -0.96
N SER A 58 2.79 3.93 -0.41
CA SER A 58 2.51 3.82 1.03
C SER A 58 1.27 2.96 1.27
N HIS A 59 1.09 2.46 2.49
CA HIS A 59 -0.14 1.75 2.83
C HIS A 59 -1.31 2.73 2.91
N TYR A 60 -1.05 3.90 3.47
CA TYR A 60 -2.06 4.94 3.65
C TYR A 60 -1.56 6.29 3.17
N LEU A 61 -2.45 7.02 2.53
CA LEU A 61 -2.34 8.45 2.26
C LEU A 61 -3.46 9.16 3.03
N ILE A 62 -3.11 10.17 3.81
CA ILE A 62 -4.07 10.95 4.59
C ILE A 62 -4.16 12.34 3.98
N ASP A 63 -5.35 12.70 3.49
CA ASP A 63 -5.68 14.07 3.15
C ASP A 63 -6.21 14.80 4.38
N VAL A 64 -5.93 16.09 4.49
CA VAL A 64 -6.28 16.90 5.65
C VAL A 64 -7.55 17.74 5.45
N ASP A 65 -7.93 18.00 4.20
CA ASP A 65 -9.11 18.82 3.89
C ASP A 65 -9.86 18.33 2.63
N PRO A 66 -11.00 17.65 2.77
CA PRO A 66 -11.56 17.12 4.02
C PRO A 66 -10.73 15.95 4.56
N PRO A 67 -10.68 15.73 5.88
CA PRO A 67 -9.91 14.64 6.47
C PRO A 67 -10.36 13.29 5.91
N THR A 68 -9.46 12.63 5.17
CA THR A 68 -9.77 11.36 4.49
C THR A 68 -8.56 10.45 4.52
N ILE A 69 -8.77 9.18 4.87
CA ILE A 69 -7.73 8.13 4.84
C ILE A 69 -7.95 7.27 3.60
N TYR A 70 -6.98 7.28 2.70
CA TYR A 70 -6.95 6.42 1.52
C TYR A 70 -6.03 5.24 1.78
N ARG A 71 -6.55 4.00 1.68
CA ARG A 71 -5.73 2.80 1.71
C ARG A 71 -5.28 2.49 0.29
N LEU A 72 -3.97 2.60 0.03
CA LEU A 72 -3.35 2.40 -1.29
C LEU A 72 -2.75 1.01 -1.44
N VAL A 73 -2.18 0.47 -0.36
CA VAL A 73 -1.60 -0.88 -0.31
C VAL A 73 -2.22 -1.62 0.86
N ASP A 74 -2.56 -2.90 0.65
CA ASP A 74 -3.05 -3.76 1.73
C ASP A 74 -1.94 -4.05 2.73
N GLU A 75 -2.25 -4.09 4.04
CA GLU A 75 -1.25 -4.30 5.09
C GLU A 75 -0.56 -5.67 5.03
N SER A 76 -1.17 -6.64 4.35
CA SER A 76 -0.55 -7.94 4.07
C SER A 76 0.54 -7.86 3.00
N GLN A 77 0.59 -6.78 2.24
CA GLN A 77 1.58 -6.51 1.21
C GLN A 77 2.67 -5.58 1.74
N ARG A 78 3.75 -5.46 1.01
CA ARG A 78 4.83 -4.51 1.27
C ARG A 78 4.61 -3.24 0.45
N ALA A 79 4.56 -2.09 1.07
CA ALA A 79 4.70 -0.81 0.40
C ALA A 79 6.16 -0.35 0.32
N ASN A 80 6.50 0.46 -0.68
CA ASN A 80 7.85 0.98 -0.91
C ASN A 80 7.93 2.44 -0.47
N HIS A 81 7.96 2.70 0.85
CA HIS A 81 7.90 4.05 1.42
C HIS A 81 9.18 4.50 2.13
N ALA A 82 10.01 3.56 2.61
CA ALA A 82 11.14 3.88 3.48
C ALA A 82 12.50 3.83 2.76
N GLY A 83 12.54 3.43 1.48
CA GLY A 83 13.78 3.33 0.71
C GLY A 83 14.86 2.48 1.39
N VAL A 84 16.13 2.90 1.22
CA VAL A 84 17.25 2.35 1.99
C VAL A 84 17.20 2.97 3.39
N SER A 85 16.81 2.17 4.36
CA SER A 85 16.46 2.64 5.70
C SER A 85 16.97 1.70 6.78
N TYR A 86 17.15 2.24 7.99
CA TYR A 86 17.47 1.44 9.18
C TYR A 86 16.85 2.08 10.43
N TRP A 87 16.52 1.23 11.41
CA TRP A 87 16.10 1.63 12.73
C TRP A 87 16.61 0.63 13.77
N GLY A 88 17.41 1.08 14.71
CA GLY A 88 18.09 0.19 15.65
C GLY A 88 19.01 -0.80 14.92
N ARG A 89 18.72 -2.09 15.01
CA ARG A 89 19.46 -3.17 14.30
C ARG A 89 18.80 -3.60 12.99
N ARG A 90 17.68 -2.99 12.60
CA ARG A 90 16.92 -3.37 11.41
C ARG A 90 17.32 -2.50 10.24
N HIS A 91 17.48 -3.15 9.10
CA HIS A 91 17.72 -2.52 7.80
C HIS A 91 16.56 -2.84 6.86
N MET A 92 16.34 -1.99 5.84
CA MET A 92 15.31 -2.18 4.82
C MET A 92 13.92 -2.31 5.44
N LEU A 93 13.40 -1.24 6.02
CA LEU A 93 12.19 -1.26 6.87
C LEU A 93 10.88 -1.59 6.14
N ASN A 94 10.81 -1.44 4.82
CA ASN A 94 9.60 -1.72 4.04
C ASN A 94 8.94 -3.08 4.33
N PRO A 95 9.67 -4.21 4.48
CA PRO A 95 9.03 -5.52 4.72
C PRO A 95 8.37 -5.68 6.09
N SER A 96 8.74 -4.85 7.07
CA SER A 96 8.29 -4.99 8.47
C SER A 96 7.59 -3.75 9.01
N SER A 97 7.12 -2.86 8.12
CA SER A 97 6.48 -1.62 8.53
C SER A 97 5.20 -1.32 7.75
N ILE A 98 4.35 -0.51 8.37
CA ILE A 98 3.26 0.21 7.70
C ILE A 98 3.75 1.63 7.44
N GLY A 99 3.69 2.08 6.19
CA GLY A 99 3.98 3.45 5.82
C GLY A 99 2.70 4.28 5.71
N ILE A 100 2.71 5.44 6.33
CA ILE A 100 1.64 6.44 6.27
C ILE A 100 2.22 7.73 5.72
N GLU A 101 1.61 8.27 4.69
CA GLU A 101 1.91 9.57 4.12
C GLU A 101 0.80 10.56 4.48
N ILE A 102 1.17 11.70 5.06
CA ILE A 102 0.24 12.78 5.37
C ILE A 102 0.46 13.89 4.34
N VAL A 103 -0.61 14.31 3.68
CA VAL A 103 -0.56 15.41 2.71
C VAL A 103 -0.17 16.68 3.44
N ASN A 104 0.97 17.23 3.05
CA ASN A 104 1.50 18.47 3.60
C ASN A 104 2.50 19.05 2.60
N LEU A 105 2.42 20.33 2.30
CA LEU A 105 3.31 21.00 1.36
C LEU A 105 4.74 21.20 1.89
N GLY A 106 4.97 20.84 3.15
CA GLY A 106 6.27 20.98 3.79
C GLY A 106 6.55 22.42 4.22
N TYR A 107 7.69 22.95 3.84
CA TYR A 107 8.07 24.31 4.18
C TYR A 107 8.62 25.07 2.96
N ARG A 108 8.66 26.37 3.08
CA ARG A 108 9.39 27.25 2.18
C ARG A 108 10.29 28.19 2.98
N ASP A 109 11.48 28.42 2.48
CA ASP A 109 12.36 29.44 3.05
C ASP A 109 11.98 30.82 2.50
N THR A 110 11.89 31.81 3.38
CA THR A 110 11.63 33.19 3.05
C THR A 110 12.73 34.07 3.68
N PRO A 111 12.86 35.34 3.28
CA PRO A 111 13.80 36.26 3.93
C PRO A 111 13.58 36.42 5.45
N GLN A 112 12.37 36.14 5.93
CA GLN A 112 11.99 36.19 7.34
C GLN A 112 12.16 34.86 8.07
N GLY A 113 12.63 33.81 7.38
CA GLY A 113 12.83 32.47 7.94
C GLY A 113 11.99 31.40 7.27
N ARG A 114 11.99 30.19 7.88
CA ARG A 114 11.27 29.04 7.35
C ARG A 114 9.82 29.08 7.78
N HIS A 115 8.91 28.96 6.79
CA HIS A 115 7.48 28.83 7.01
C HIS A 115 7.04 27.39 6.69
N TYR A 116 6.24 26.80 7.60
CA TYR A 116 5.61 25.49 7.42
C TYR A 116 4.15 25.68 7.00
N HIS A 117 3.67 24.79 6.15
CA HIS A 117 2.29 24.78 5.66
C HIS A 117 1.38 23.94 6.56
#